data_fdab961d33acbfb7ffcc654c060a33e0
#
_entry.id   fdab961d33acbfb7ffcc654c060a33e0
#
_cell.length_a   1.000
_cell.length_b   1.000
_cell.length_c   1.000
_cell.angle_alpha   90.00
_cell.angle_beta   90.00
_cell.angle_gamma   90.00
#
_symmetry.space_group_name_H-M   'P 1'
#
loop_
_entity.id
_entity.type
_entity.pdbx_description
1 polymer ?
#
loop_
_entity_poly.entity_id
_entity_poly.type
_entity_poly.pdbx_seq_one_letter_code
_entity_poly.pdbx_strand_id
1 'polypeptide(L)'
;MFSGKLDPRVGGKPINLTEEPYSYRRSVYGYVDRGNLPELMQQFDFSDPDMPNSKRATTVVPQEALFLMNSPMAVDVTRKIVIRKEFAAATDDAGRVAALYNVIFQRAPRPEEIAAGLGSVNKLKQAAANPIAKAATPAQPAQGRRGNTSYQPGRAPVRNEGETVTRRPQTPWEGYAQALLFANELVYVN
;
A
#
# COMPACT_ATOMS: atom_id res chain seq x y z
N MET A 1 -5.37 4.08 -8.77
CA MET A 1 -6.52 4.99 -8.74
C MET A 1 -6.48 5.92 -7.55
N PHE A 2 -6.45 5.45 -6.30
CA PHE A 2 -6.57 6.30 -5.10
C PHE A 2 -5.49 7.37 -4.97
N SER A 3 -4.24 7.06 -5.33
CA SER A 3 -3.12 8.02 -5.30
C SER A 3 -3.16 9.06 -6.43
N GLY A 4 -4.00 8.88 -7.45
CA GLY A 4 -4.01 9.71 -8.66
C GLY A 4 -2.79 9.55 -9.58
N LYS A 5 -1.89 8.61 -9.27
CA LYS A 5 -0.61 8.43 -9.99
C LYS A 5 -0.54 7.15 -10.85
N LEU A 6 -1.67 6.50 -11.11
CA LEU A 6 -1.65 5.33 -11.99
C LEU A 6 -1.13 5.71 -13.39
N ASP A 7 -0.06 5.05 -13.80
CA ASP A 7 0.48 5.17 -15.15
C ASP A 7 -0.22 4.18 -16.08
N PRO A 8 -1.06 4.65 -17.01
CA PRO A 8 -1.85 3.79 -17.89
C PRO A 8 -1.09 3.31 -19.12
N ARG A 9 0.18 3.67 -19.30
CA ARG A 9 0.97 3.32 -20.48
C ARG A 9 0.95 1.81 -20.73
N VAL A 10 0.68 1.42 -21.96
CA VAL A 10 0.65 0.04 -22.42
C VAL A 10 2.00 -0.33 -23.02
N GLY A 11 2.49 -1.54 -22.73
CA GLY A 11 3.78 -2.03 -23.26
C GLY A 11 5.00 -1.44 -22.56
N GLY A 12 6.18 -1.59 -23.17
CA GLY A 12 7.45 -1.09 -22.64
C GLY A 12 8.20 -2.08 -21.77
N LYS A 13 9.24 -1.58 -21.08
CA LYS A 13 10.13 -2.40 -20.24
C LYS A 13 9.39 -2.93 -19.01
N PRO A 14 9.75 -4.12 -18.51
CA PRO A 14 9.23 -4.64 -17.25
C PRO A 14 9.64 -3.75 -16.07
N ILE A 15 8.88 -3.81 -14.99
CA ILE A 15 9.12 -3.07 -13.75
C ILE A 15 9.38 -4.03 -12.60
N ASN A 16 10.15 -3.57 -11.60
CA ASN A 16 10.25 -4.26 -10.33
C ASN A 16 9.07 -3.84 -9.43
N LEU A 17 8.35 -4.81 -8.86
CA LEU A 17 7.15 -4.55 -8.06
C LEU A 17 7.45 -4.29 -6.58
N THR A 18 8.61 -4.73 -6.09
CA THR A 18 8.92 -4.82 -4.66
C THR A 18 9.96 -3.82 -4.18
N GLU A 19 10.77 -3.28 -5.10
CA GLU A 19 11.91 -2.43 -4.75
C GLU A 19 11.68 -0.96 -5.14
N GLU A 20 12.22 -0.07 -4.31
CA GLU A 20 12.30 1.35 -4.62
C GLU A 20 13.33 1.64 -5.73
N PRO A 21 13.09 2.62 -6.58
CA PRO A 21 11.91 3.50 -6.66
C PRO A 21 10.65 2.77 -7.16
N TYR A 22 9.49 2.99 -6.51
CA TYR A 22 8.25 2.32 -6.91
C TYR A 22 7.69 2.88 -8.20
N SER A 23 7.33 1.97 -9.12
CA SER A 23 6.60 2.31 -10.34
C SER A 23 5.10 2.26 -10.09
N TYR A 24 4.36 3.25 -10.61
CA TYR A 24 2.89 3.30 -10.53
C TYR A 24 2.21 2.65 -11.74
N ARG A 25 2.94 1.88 -12.53
CA ARG A 25 2.37 1.08 -13.62
C ARG A 25 1.58 -0.11 -13.06
N ARG A 26 0.67 -0.64 -13.89
CA ARG A 26 -0.10 -1.84 -13.53
C ARG A 26 0.86 -3.02 -13.25
N SER A 27 0.54 -3.83 -12.24
CA SER A 27 1.34 -5.00 -11.84
C SER A 27 1.52 -6.05 -12.95
N VAL A 28 0.67 -6.03 -13.98
CA VAL A 28 0.83 -6.90 -15.16
C VAL A 28 2.15 -6.66 -15.90
N TYR A 29 2.77 -5.50 -15.72
CA TYR A 29 4.11 -5.20 -16.27
C TYR A 29 5.23 -5.56 -15.31
N GLY A 30 4.91 -6.16 -14.16
CA GLY A 30 5.90 -6.66 -13.20
C GLY A 30 6.81 -7.72 -13.81
N TYR A 31 8.11 -7.60 -13.55
CA TYR A 31 9.06 -8.62 -13.94
C TYR A 31 8.82 -9.89 -13.12
N VAL A 32 8.59 -10.98 -13.81
CA VAL A 32 8.43 -12.31 -13.22
C VAL A 32 9.57 -13.19 -13.69
N ASP A 33 10.38 -13.65 -12.75
CA ASP A 33 11.37 -14.68 -12.99
C ASP A 33 10.81 -16.03 -12.52
N ARG A 34 10.74 -17.00 -13.40
CA ARG A 34 10.22 -18.33 -13.08
C ARG A 34 11.04 -19.03 -11.99
N GLY A 35 12.36 -18.83 -11.99
CA GLY A 35 13.25 -19.39 -10.99
C GLY A 35 13.26 -18.64 -9.66
N ASN A 36 12.73 -17.41 -9.63
CA ASN A 36 12.70 -16.56 -8.43
C ASN A 36 11.48 -15.62 -8.45
N LEU A 37 10.35 -16.15 -8.03
CA LEU A 37 9.11 -15.39 -8.00
C LEU A 37 9.22 -14.22 -7.00
N PRO A 38 8.83 -12.98 -7.36
CA PRO A 38 8.83 -11.85 -6.44
C PRO A 38 8.00 -12.13 -5.18
N GLU A 39 8.51 -11.74 -4.01
CA GLU A 39 7.86 -11.95 -2.70
C GLU A 39 6.41 -11.47 -2.67
N LEU A 40 6.12 -10.33 -3.30
CA LEU A 40 4.75 -9.83 -3.46
C LEU A 40 3.84 -10.84 -4.15
N MET A 41 4.29 -11.47 -5.21
CA MET A 41 3.49 -12.44 -5.95
C MET A 41 3.29 -13.73 -5.17
N GLN A 42 4.30 -14.19 -4.43
CA GLN A 42 4.20 -15.35 -3.57
C GLN A 42 3.17 -15.15 -2.44
N GLN A 43 3.13 -13.93 -1.87
CA GLN A 43 2.21 -13.62 -0.77
C GLN A 43 0.75 -13.44 -1.22
N PHE A 44 0.52 -13.13 -2.50
CA PHE A 44 -0.81 -12.93 -3.07
C PHE A 44 -1.28 -14.09 -3.96
N ASP A 45 -0.90 -15.32 -3.62
CA ASP A 45 -1.35 -16.55 -4.29
C ASP A 45 -1.18 -16.50 -5.82
N PHE A 46 -0.05 -15.95 -6.27
CA PHE A 46 0.26 -15.99 -7.69
C PHE A 46 0.50 -17.45 -8.11
N SER A 47 -0.17 -17.87 -9.20
CA SER A 47 -0.01 -19.23 -9.73
C SER A 47 1.45 -19.49 -10.12
N ASP A 48 1.95 -20.68 -9.77
CA ASP A 48 3.27 -21.13 -10.17
C ASP A 48 3.35 -21.12 -11.71
N PRO A 49 4.28 -20.35 -12.31
CA PRO A 49 4.41 -20.25 -13.75
C PRO A 49 4.92 -21.53 -14.42
N ASP A 50 5.46 -22.48 -13.65
CA ASP A 50 5.98 -23.74 -14.16
C ASP A 50 4.97 -24.88 -14.07
N MET A 51 3.84 -24.69 -13.38
CA MET A 51 2.80 -25.70 -13.25
C MET A 51 1.49 -25.29 -13.91
N PRO A 52 0.86 -26.20 -14.67
CA PRO A 52 -0.48 -25.93 -15.21
C PRO A 52 -1.47 -25.82 -14.05
N ASN A 53 -2.12 -24.67 -13.91
CA ASN A 53 -3.08 -24.41 -12.87
C ASN A 53 -4.45 -24.13 -13.48
N SER A 54 -5.41 -25.02 -13.26
CA SER A 54 -6.78 -24.90 -13.78
C SER A 54 -7.65 -23.93 -12.97
N LYS A 55 -7.27 -23.66 -11.71
CA LYS A 55 -8.03 -22.79 -10.81
C LYS A 55 -7.07 -22.05 -9.88
N ARG A 56 -7.25 -20.73 -9.77
CA ARG A 56 -6.50 -19.94 -8.79
C ARG A 56 -6.85 -20.39 -7.38
N ALA A 57 -5.83 -20.64 -6.57
CA ALA A 57 -6.01 -20.85 -5.14
C ALA A 57 -6.57 -19.55 -4.52
N THR A 58 -7.54 -19.67 -3.65
CA THR A 58 -8.06 -18.57 -2.84
C THR A 58 -7.73 -18.89 -1.40
N THR A 59 -6.61 -18.38 -0.94
CA THR A 59 -6.24 -18.45 0.48
C THR A 59 -6.35 -17.07 1.08
N VAL A 60 -6.90 -16.97 2.28
CA VAL A 60 -6.87 -15.75 3.07
C VAL A 60 -5.73 -15.91 4.06
N VAL A 61 -4.60 -15.29 3.76
CA VAL A 61 -3.41 -15.44 4.60
C VAL A 61 -3.19 -14.16 5.39
N PRO A 62 -3.01 -14.23 6.73
CA PRO A 62 -2.68 -13.06 7.56
C PRO A 62 -1.44 -12.30 7.08
N GLN A 63 -0.57 -12.97 6.33
CA GLN A 63 0.66 -12.41 5.77
C GLN A 63 0.39 -11.30 4.74
N GLU A 64 -0.69 -11.39 3.96
CA GLU A 64 -1.09 -10.34 3.01
C GLU A 64 -1.39 -9.02 3.72
N ALA A 65 -2.17 -9.09 4.81
CA ALA A 65 -2.48 -7.92 5.62
C ALA A 65 -1.23 -7.32 6.26
N LEU A 66 -0.34 -8.15 6.81
CA LEU A 66 0.92 -7.71 7.40
C LEU A 66 1.85 -7.09 6.37
N PHE A 67 1.93 -7.65 5.17
CA PHE A 67 2.72 -7.09 4.08
C PHE A 67 2.22 -5.69 3.71
N LEU A 68 0.91 -5.55 3.48
CA LEU A 68 0.32 -4.27 3.12
C LEU A 68 0.46 -3.23 4.24
N MET A 69 0.32 -3.63 5.51
CA MET A 69 0.51 -2.75 6.67
C MET A 69 1.93 -2.19 6.76
N ASN A 70 2.92 -2.99 6.38
CA ASN A 70 4.34 -2.61 6.47
C ASN A 70 4.91 -2.09 5.14
N SER A 71 4.16 -2.17 4.05
CA SER A 71 4.62 -1.75 2.73
C SER A 71 4.83 -0.23 2.65
N PRO A 72 6.04 0.25 2.33
CA PRO A 72 6.28 1.68 2.12
C PRO A 72 5.42 2.25 0.98
N MET A 73 5.10 1.44 -0.03
CA MET A 73 4.21 1.83 -1.12
C MET A 73 2.79 2.10 -0.61
N ALA A 74 2.25 1.24 0.28
CA ALA A 74 0.94 1.46 0.87
C ALA A 74 0.91 2.75 1.70
N VAL A 75 1.95 3.00 2.48
CA VAL A 75 2.10 4.25 3.24
C VAL A 75 2.14 5.47 2.31
N ASP A 76 2.84 5.40 1.19
CA ASP A 76 2.87 6.50 0.22
C ASP A 76 1.49 6.76 -0.42
N VAL A 77 0.75 5.70 -0.72
CA VAL A 77 -0.64 5.82 -1.22
C VAL A 77 -1.53 6.55 -0.20
N THR A 78 -1.45 6.20 1.08
CA THR A 78 -2.24 6.87 2.13
C THR A 78 -1.92 8.35 2.25
N ARG A 79 -0.65 8.72 2.18
CA ARG A 79 -0.20 10.12 2.17
C ARG A 79 -0.80 10.90 1.01
N LYS A 80 -0.82 10.29 -0.18
CA LYS A 80 -1.39 10.92 -1.37
C LYS A 80 -2.90 11.06 -1.29
N ILE A 81 -3.60 10.13 -0.61
CA ILE A 81 -5.03 10.25 -0.36
C ILE A 81 -5.33 11.46 0.54
N VAL A 82 -4.57 11.63 1.63
CA VAL A 82 -4.80 12.69 2.61
C VAL A 82 -4.48 14.10 2.08
N ILE A 83 -3.66 14.23 1.04
CA ILE A 83 -3.39 15.53 0.41
C ILE A 83 -4.34 15.86 -0.75
N ARG A 84 -5.30 14.98 -1.09
CA ARG A 84 -6.27 15.25 -2.16
C ARG A 84 -7.15 16.44 -1.81
N LYS A 85 -7.61 17.13 -2.85
CA LYS A 85 -8.47 18.32 -2.72
C LYS A 85 -9.75 18.03 -1.94
N GLU A 86 -10.34 16.87 -2.15
CA GLU A 86 -11.57 16.41 -1.48
C GLU A 86 -11.37 16.31 0.04
N PHE A 87 -10.22 15.83 0.48
CA PHE A 87 -9.89 15.75 1.90
C PHE A 87 -9.49 17.13 2.47
N ALA A 88 -8.72 17.91 1.72
CA ALA A 88 -8.24 19.22 2.15
C ALA A 88 -9.38 20.26 2.25
N ALA A 89 -10.44 20.12 1.45
CA ALA A 89 -11.60 20.99 1.48
C ALA A 89 -12.51 20.76 2.69
N ALA A 90 -12.39 19.62 3.36
CA ALA A 90 -13.21 19.31 4.54
C ALA A 90 -12.74 20.15 5.73
N THR A 91 -13.66 20.93 6.30
CA THR A 91 -13.39 21.87 7.40
C THR A 91 -13.40 21.20 8.77
N ASP A 92 -14.17 20.12 8.90
CA ASP A 92 -14.34 19.37 10.14
C ASP A 92 -13.89 17.91 10.02
N ASP A 93 -13.70 17.26 11.15
CA ASP A 93 -13.22 15.86 11.19
C ASP A 93 -14.26 14.87 10.62
N ALA A 94 -15.55 15.15 10.75
CA ALA A 94 -16.62 14.32 10.18
C ALA A 94 -16.61 14.39 8.63
N GLY A 95 -16.46 15.59 8.09
CA GLY A 95 -16.30 15.82 6.64
C GLY A 95 -15.06 15.14 6.10
N ARG A 96 -13.95 15.11 6.85
CA ARG A 96 -12.73 14.36 6.47
C ARG A 96 -12.97 12.86 6.42
N VAL A 97 -13.71 12.30 7.38
CA VAL A 97 -14.11 10.89 7.33
C VAL A 97 -14.96 10.63 6.08
N ALA A 98 -15.94 11.50 5.80
CA ALA A 98 -16.79 11.37 4.61
C ALA A 98 -15.99 11.47 3.31
N ALA A 99 -15.01 12.37 3.24
CA ALA A 99 -14.13 12.50 2.09
C ALA A 99 -13.31 11.22 1.85
N LEU A 100 -12.78 10.59 2.90
CA LEU A 100 -12.05 9.33 2.78
C LEU A 100 -12.94 8.19 2.29
N TYR A 101 -14.18 8.07 2.80
CA TYR A 101 -15.14 7.06 2.34
C TYR A 101 -15.49 7.25 0.87
N ASN A 102 -15.74 8.48 0.44
CA ASN A 102 -16.04 8.78 -0.96
C ASN A 102 -14.85 8.46 -1.89
N VAL A 103 -13.63 8.73 -1.45
CA VAL A 103 -12.42 8.44 -2.26
C VAL A 103 -12.13 6.95 -2.31
N ILE A 104 -12.25 6.22 -1.18
CA ILE A 104 -11.81 4.83 -1.06
C ILE A 104 -12.94 3.87 -1.47
N PHE A 105 -14.15 4.05 -0.94
CA PHE A 105 -15.27 3.13 -1.16
C PHE A 105 -16.29 3.63 -2.19
N GLN A 106 -16.11 4.85 -2.73
CA GLN A 106 -17.01 5.46 -3.70
C GLN A 106 -18.47 5.59 -3.20
N ARG A 107 -18.67 5.70 -1.88
CA ARG A 107 -19.95 5.88 -1.22
C ARG A 107 -19.85 6.82 -0.02
N ALA A 108 -20.98 7.36 0.41
CA ALA A 108 -21.05 8.09 1.66
C ALA A 108 -20.97 7.14 2.87
N PRO A 109 -20.33 7.54 3.97
CA PRO A 109 -20.32 6.77 5.21
C PRO A 109 -21.68 6.81 5.91
N ARG A 110 -22.02 5.76 6.64
CA ARG A 110 -23.15 5.73 7.55
C ARG A 110 -22.84 6.54 8.82
N PRO A 111 -23.87 7.00 9.57
CA PRO A 111 -23.62 7.73 10.82
C PRO A 111 -22.74 6.98 11.83
N GLU A 112 -22.92 5.65 11.91
CA GLU A 112 -22.13 4.77 12.78
C GLU A 112 -20.68 4.71 12.35
N GLU A 113 -20.41 4.70 11.03
CA GLU A 113 -19.06 4.68 10.46
C GLU A 113 -18.35 6.01 10.70
N ILE A 114 -19.07 7.13 10.67
CA ILE A 114 -18.52 8.44 11.04
C ILE A 114 -18.10 8.43 12.51
N ALA A 115 -18.98 7.97 13.40
CA ALA A 115 -18.67 7.90 14.84
C ALA A 115 -17.46 6.98 15.12
N ALA A 116 -17.41 5.81 14.50
CA ALA A 116 -16.29 4.88 14.61
C ALA A 116 -14.98 5.49 14.05
N GLY A 117 -15.06 6.19 12.92
CA GLY A 117 -13.94 6.89 12.30
C GLY A 117 -13.36 7.96 13.19
N LEU A 118 -14.21 8.83 13.76
CA LEU A 118 -13.80 9.86 14.71
C LEU A 118 -13.14 9.26 15.95
N GLY A 119 -13.73 8.19 16.50
CA GLY A 119 -13.14 7.44 17.61
C GLY A 119 -11.75 6.89 17.30
N SER A 120 -11.57 6.33 16.12
CA SER A 120 -10.30 5.77 15.64
C SER A 120 -9.23 6.86 15.47
N VAL A 121 -9.59 7.97 14.81
CA VAL A 121 -8.68 9.11 14.62
C VAL A 121 -8.26 9.71 15.96
N ASN A 122 -9.19 9.84 16.93
CA ASN A 122 -8.87 10.36 18.26
C ASN A 122 -7.91 9.44 19.02
N LYS A 123 -8.08 8.13 18.94
CA LYS A 123 -7.12 7.17 19.52
C LYS A 123 -5.74 7.30 18.87
N LEU A 124 -5.66 7.46 17.56
CA LEU A 124 -4.41 7.67 16.85
C LEU A 124 -3.76 9.02 17.22
N LYS A 125 -4.54 10.09 17.39
CA LYS A 125 -4.04 11.39 17.88
C LYS A 125 -3.45 11.26 19.29
N GLN A 126 -4.13 10.55 20.19
CA GLN A 126 -3.63 10.29 21.56
C GLN A 126 -2.35 9.43 21.56
N ALA A 127 -2.32 8.37 20.76
CA ALA A 127 -1.13 7.53 20.61
C ALA A 127 0.06 8.33 20.05
N ALA A 128 -0.15 9.19 19.06
CA ALA A 128 0.88 10.05 18.51
C ALA A 128 1.39 11.12 19.48
N ALA A 129 0.56 11.55 20.43
CA ALA A 129 0.93 12.51 21.47
C ALA A 129 1.70 11.86 22.63
N ASN A 130 1.67 10.53 22.76
CA ASN A 130 2.33 9.81 23.85
C ASN A 130 3.87 9.74 23.63
N PRO A 131 4.68 10.28 24.54
CA PRO A 131 6.13 10.31 24.36
C PRO A 131 6.78 8.93 24.31
N ILE A 132 6.17 7.92 24.93
CA ILE A 132 6.66 6.54 24.92
C ILE A 132 6.54 5.93 23.50
N ALA A 133 5.44 6.21 22.79
CA ALA A 133 5.25 5.75 21.42
C ALA A 133 6.25 6.42 20.46
N LYS A 134 6.63 7.67 20.71
CA LYS A 134 7.59 8.42 19.92
C LYS A 134 9.04 7.89 20.06
N ALA A 135 9.36 7.32 21.23
CA ALA A 135 10.66 6.71 21.48
C ALA A 135 10.78 5.27 20.96
N ALA A 136 9.65 4.58 20.79
CA ALA A 136 9.59 3.17 20.38
C ALA A 136 9.55 2.96 18.85
N THR A 137 9.61 4.01 18.06
CA THR A 137 9.84 3.87 16.63
C THR A 137 11.34 3.89 16.40
N PRO A 138 12.03 2.74 16.43
CA PRO A 138 13.41 2.71 15.96
C PRO A 138 13.29 3.14 14.50
N ALA A 139 14.04 4.17 14.13
CA ALA A 139 14.41 4.37 12.75
C ALA A 139 15.07 3.04 12.33
N GLN A 140 14.27 2.15 11.78
CA GLN A 140 14.85 0.98 11.15
C GLN A 140 15.81 1.56 10.13
N PRO A 141 17.13 1.36 10.34
CA PRO A 141 18.05 1.68 9.27
C PRO A 141 17.45 0.97 8.07
N ALA A 142 17.40 1.68 6.96
CA ALA A 142 17.13 1.05 5.70
C ALA A 142 18.14 -0.11 5.60
N GLN A 143 17.78 -1.25 6.14
CA GLN A 143 18.34 -2.46 5.67
C GLN A 143 17.89 -2.49 4.22
N GLY A 144 18.73 -1.88 3.39
CA GLY A 144 18.90 -2.40 2.09
C GLY A 144 19.17 -3.88 2.37
N ARG A 145 18.10 -4.67 2.48
CA ARG A 145 18.21 -6.07 2.15
C ARG A 145 18.91 -5.99 0.82
N ARG A 146 20.20 -6.26 0.85
CA ARG A 146 20.88 -6.78 -0.30
C ARG A 146 19.97 -7.94 -0.70
N GLY A 147 18.98 -7.61 -1.54
CA GLY A 147 18.19 -8.62 -2.17
C GLY A 147 19.24 -9.58 -2.64
N ASN A 148 19.08 -10.82 -2.32
CA ASN A 148 19.87 -11.88 -2.91
C ASN A 148 19.55 -11.79 -4.40
N THR A 149 20.11 -10.78 -5.04
CA THR A 149 20.26 -10.75 -6.47
C THR A 149 21.24 -11.88 -6.69
N SER A 150 20.68 -13.07 -6.87
CA SER A 150 21.39 -14.11 -7.53
C SER A 150 21.81 -13.50 -8.87
N TYR A 151 23.01 -12.91 -8.84
CA TYR A 151 23.64 -12.29 -9.99
C TYR A 151 23.74 -13.37 -11.05
N GLN A 152 22.82 -13.35 -11.98
CA GLN A 152 22.97 -14.10 -13.22
C GLN A 152 23.86 -13.24 -14.12
N PRO A 153 25.10 -13.69 -14.43
CA PRO A 153 25.99 -12.95 -15.30
C PRO A 153 25.31 -12.77 -16.66
N GLY A 154 25.09 -11.52 -17.06
CA GLY A 154 24.53 -11.15 -18.36
C GLY A 154 23.14 -10.50 -18.33
N ARG A 155 22.46 -10.42 -17.20
CA ARG A 155 21.14 -9.76 -17.10
C ARG A 155 21.24 -8.48 -16.28
N ALA A 156 21.05 -7.34 -16.93
CA ALA A 156 20.96 -6.07 -16.21
C ALA A 156 19.76 -6.12 -15.26
N PRO A 157 19.94 -5.76 -13.97
CA PRO A 157 18.81 -5.72 -13.03
C PRO A 157 17.74 -4.76 -13.54
N VAL A 158 16.48 -5.18 -13.41
CA VAL A 158 15.33 -4.31 -13.76
C VAL A 158 15.34 -3.14 -12.78
N ARG A 159 15.60 -1.94 -13.30
CA ARG A 159 15.53 -0.70 -12.54
C ARG A 159 14.27 0.04 -12.90
N ASN A 160 13.55 0.46 -11.87
CA ASN A 160 12.36 1.27 -12.06
C ASN A 160 12.72 2.74 -12.27
N GLU A 161 11.95 3.38 -13.14
CA GLU A 161 11.82 4.84 -13.18
C GLU A 161 10.62 5.18 -12.30
N GLY A 162 10.84 5.72 -11.11
CA GLY A 162 9.76 5.97 -10.15
C GLY A 162 10.18 6.88 -9.01
N GLU A 163 9.37 6.92 -7.98
CA GLU A 163 9.58 7.76 -6.79
C GLU A 163 10.05 6.91 -5.60
N THR A 164 10.97 7.47 -4.83
CA THR A 164 11.34 6.92 -3.52
C THR A 164 10.38 7.42 -2.46
N VAL A 165 10.02 6.55 -1.52
CA VAL A 165 9.08 6.91 -0.45
C VAL A 165 9.80 7.64 0.67
N THR A 166 9.32 8.81 1.03
CA THR A 166 9.85 9.55 2.19
C THR A 166 9.54 8.79 3.47
N ARG A 167 10.57 8.46 4.25
CA ARG A 167 10.44 7.74 5.52
C ARG A 167 10.22 8.73 6.66
N ARG A 168 8.98 8.96 7.02
CA ARG A 168 8.55 9.74 8.19
C ARG A 168 7.42 9.01 8.91
N PRO A 169 7.22 9.25 10.20
CA PRO A 169 6.04 8.73 10.90
C PRO A 169 4.75 9.14 10.20
N GLN A 170 3.76 8.27 10.25
CA GLN A 170 2.43 8.56 9.72
C GLN A 170 1.70 9.54 10.63
N THR A 171 0.92 10.42 10.03
CA THR A 171 -0.05 11.23 10.75
C THR A 171 -1.26 10.37 11.15
N PRO A 172 -2.05 10.76 12.17
CA PRO A 172 -3.26 10.04 12.55
C PRO A 172 -4.23 9.82 11.39
N TRP A 173 -4.35 10.77 10.48
CA TRP A 173 -5.21 10.67 9.30
C TRP A 173 -4.64 9.70 8.24
N GLU A 174 -3.33 9.67 8.07
CA GLU A 174 -2.67 8.68 7.20
C GLU A 174 -2.88 7.27 7.74
N GLY A 175 -2.74 7.07 9.06
CA GLY A 175 -3.01 5.78 9.71
C GLY A 175 -4.46 5.35 9.57
N TYR A 176 -5.41 6.27 9.70
CA TYR A 176 -6.83 5.97 9.50
C TYR A 176 -7.14 5.63 8.03
N ALA A 177 -6.61 6.40 7.08
CA ALA A 177 -6.74 6.09 5.65
C ALA A 177 -6.15 4.71 5.30
N GLN A 178 -5.03 4.33 5.94
CA GLN A 178 -4.43 3.01 5.78
C GLN A 178 -5.38 1.91 6.30
N ALA A 179 -6.00 2.09 7.46
CA ALA A 179 -6.96 1.13 7.98
C ALA A 179 -8.17 0.94 7.05
N LEU A 180 -8.65 2.01 6.41
CA LEU A 180 -9.73 1.92 5.42
C LEU A 180 -9.30 1.18 4.14
N LEU A 181 -8.06 1.35 3.69
CA LEU A 181 -7.54 0.61 2.53
C LEU A 181 -7.46 -0.91 2.78
N PHE A 182 -7.39 -1.33 4.04
CA PHE A 182 -7.35 -2.75 4.42
C PHE A 182 -8.71 -3.30 4.87
N ALA A 183 -9.74 -2.48 4.80
CA ALA A 183 -11.08 -2.95 5.10
C ALA A 183 -11.55 -3.98 4.06
N ASN A 184 -12.22 -5.02 4.54
CA ASN A 184 -12.73 -6.10 3.69
C ASN A 184 -13.61 -5.59 2.55
N GLU A 185 -14.32 -4.48 2.77
CA GLU A 185 -15.16 -3.85 1.74
C GLU A 185 -14.39 -3.42 0.49
N LEU A 186 -13.11 -3.03 0.63
CA LEU A 186 -12.28 -2.67 -0.51
C LEU A 186 -11.69 -3.89 -1.21
N VAL A 187 -11.32 -4.90 -0.43
CA VAL A 187 -10.63 -6.11 -0.93
C VAL A 187 -11.61 -7.07 -1.60
N TYR A 188 -12.81 -7.20 -1.02
CA TYR A 188 -13.86 -8.06 -1.54
C TYR A 188 -14.96 -7.21 -2.14
N VAL A 189 -14.83 -6.89 -3.42
CA VAL A 189 -15.94 -6.31 -4.19
C VAL A 189 -16.92 -7.43 -4.50
N ASN A 190 -18.09 -7.38 -3.89
CA ASN A 190 -19.22 -8.26 -4.21
C ASN A 190 -19.90 -7.84 -5.51
#